data_aa7cac479dbd27f2b3f27a8cdaf79931
#
_entry.id   aa7cac479dbd27f2b3f27a8cdaf79931
#
_cell.length_a   1.000
_cell.length_b   1.000
_cell.length_c   1.000
_cell.angle_alpha   90.00
_cell.angle_beta   90.00
_cell.angle_gamma   90.00
#
_symmetry.space_group_name_H-M   'P 1'
#
loop_
_entity.id
_entity.type
_entity.pdbx_description
1 polymer ?
#
loop_
_entity_poly.entity_id
_entity_poly.type
_entity_poly.pdbx_seq_one_letter_code
_entity_poly.pdbx_strand_id
1 'polypeptide(L)'
;MLKRLIAVSDSHGSAEELRAAFEQAARGGRIDAAVFLGDGSADFEQVKPMLFNQGTVCYEVKGNNDWLSDASTEIWFTVNNVRIFACHGHSRQVKYGLDRLWYAAREREAVVALYGHTHRERIEEANGIYVINPGAVCERSRRRSAYAELLIEEDGSVQAQLVNWEA
;
A
#
# COMPACT_ATOMS: atom_id res chain seq x y z
N MET A 1 0.43 -15.03 -15.80
CA MET A 1 1.48 -13.99 -15.92
C MET A 1 1.69 -13.31 -14.56
N LEU A 2 2.93 -13.16 -14.16
CA LEU A 2 3.30 -12.47 -12.92
C LEU A 2 2.74 -11.04 -12.91
N LYS A 3 2.13 -10.64 -11.80
CA LYS A 3 1.67 -9.26 -11.55
C LYS A 3 2.51 -8.62 -10.46
N ARG A 4 2.84 -7.36 -10.66
CA ARG A 4 3.64 -6.58 -9.73
C ARG A 4 2.79 -5.47 -9.13
N LEU A 5 2.67 -5.46 -7.80
CA LEU A 5 1.90 -4.47 -7.05
C LEU A 5 2.85 -3.64 -6.19
N ILE A 6 2.66 -2.33 -6.21
CA ILE A 6 3.40 -1.40 -5.36
C ILE A 6 2.43 -0.74 -4.39
N ALA A 7 2.71 -0.85 -3.10
CA ALA A 7 1.92 -0.22 -2.04
C ALA A 7 2.71 0.90 -1.38
N VAL A 8 2.07 2.04 -1.23
CA VAL A 8 2.64 3.26 -0.61
C VAL A 8 1.66 3.85 0.38
N SER A 9 2.14 4.61 1.34
CA SER A 9 1.32 5.23 2.37
C SER A 9 1.96 6.48 2.95
N ASP A 10 1.11 7.34 3.53
CA ASP A 10 1.56 8.41 4.43
C ASP A 10 2.52 9.38 3.76
N SER A 11 2.08 10.04 2.69
CA SER A 11 2.86 11.05 1.99
C SER A 11 2.75 12.44 2.62
N HIS A 12 1.68 12.72 3.36
CA HIS A 12 1.49 13.93 4.17
C HIS A 12 1.90 15.25 3.47
N GLY A 13 1.40 15.47 2.25
CA GLY A 13 1.66 16.68 1.48
C GLY A 13 2.91 16.64 0.61
N SER A 14 3.60 15.50 0.53
CA SER A 14 4.83 15.34 -0.25
C SER A 14 4.58 14.60 -1.57
N ALA A 15 3.83 15.23 -2.49
CA ALA A 15 3.52 14.65 -3.79
C ALA A 15 4.79 14.32 -4.60
N GLU A 16 5.84 15.12 -4.48
CA GLU A 16 7.10 14.88 -5.17
C GLU A 16 7.77 13.59 -4.69
N GLU A 17 7.78 13.34 -3.38
CA GLU A 17 8.35 12.13 -2.83
C GLU A 17 7.51 10.90 -3.17
N LEU A 18 6.18 11.06 -3.21
CA LEU A 18 5.28 9.99 -3.65
C LEU A 18 5.54 9.65 -5.13
N ARG A 19 5.71 10.66 -5.98
CA ARG A 19 6.07 10.46 -7.39
C ARG A 19 7.42 9.74 -7.49
N ALA A 20 8.41 10.17 -6.73
CA ALA A 20 9.74 9.56 -6.72
C ALA A 20 9.69 8.08 -6.32
N ALA A 21 8.81 7.71 -5.38
CA ALA A 21 8.62 6.32 -4.99
C ALA A 21 8.16 5.45 -6.17
N PHE A 22 7.16 5.91 -6.92
CA PHE A 22 6.69 5.19 -8.09
C PHE A 22 7.69 5.18 -9.24
N GLU A 23 8.42 6.27 -9.44
CA GLU A 23 9.50 6.31 -10.44
C GLU A 23 10.62 5.33 -10.09
N GLN A 24 10.99 5.26 -8.82
CA GLN A 24 11.96 4.29 -8.32
C GLN A 24 11.47 2.86 -8.55
N ALA A 25 10.21 2.59 -8.21
CA ALA A 25 9.60 1.27 -8.41
C ALA A 25 9.53 0.90 -9.89
N ALA A 26 9.23 1.86 -10.77
CA ALA A 26 9.12 1.64 -12.21
C ALA A 26 10.44 1.23 -12.87
N ARG A 27 11.57 1.57 -12.25
CA ARG A 27 12.89 1.13 -12.74
C ARG A 27 13.05 -0.38 -12.68
N GLY A 28 12.34 -1.04 -11.78
CA GLY A 28 12.35 -2.51 -11.64
C GLY A 28 11.42 -3.24 -12.59
N GLY A 29 10.66 -2.52 -13.41
CA GLY A 29 9.72 -3.09 -14.35
C GLY A 29 8.33 -2.50 -14.25
N ARG A 30 7.41 -3.04 -15.04
CA ARG A 30 6.01 -2.59 -15.09
C ARG A 30 5.35 -2.71 -13.71
N ILE A 31 4.61 -1.68 -13.35
CA ILE A 31 3.73 -1.70 -12.19
C ILE A 31 2.32 -2.03 -12.68
N ASP A 32 1.81 -3.21 -12.34
CA ASP A 32 0.46 -3.63 -12.75
C ASP A 32 -0.61 -3.01 -11.87
N ALA A 33 -0.35 -2.87 -10.57
CA ALA A 33 -1.26 -2.27 -9.61
C ALA A 33 -0.50 -1.37 -8.64
N ALA A 34 -1.10 -0.23 -8.30
CA ALA A 34 -0.60 0.70 -7.30
C ALA A 34 -1.67 0.87 -6.22
N VAL A 35 -1.28 0.78 -4.97
CA VAL A 35 -2.19 0.94 -3.82
C VAL A 35 -1.68 2.07 -2.94
N PHE A 36 -2.52 3.08 -2.74
CA PHE A 36 -2.25 4.15 -1.79
C PHE A 36 -3.06 3.94 -0.51
N LEU A 37 -2.37 3.89 0.62
CA LEU A 37 -2.97 3.48 1.89
C LEU A 37 -3.37 4.65 2.81
N GLY A 38 -3.45 5.87 2.26
CA GLY A 38 -4.04 7.01 2.97
C GLY A 38 -3.02 7.99 3.56
N ASP A 39 -3.55 9.09 4.07
CA ASP A 39 -2.84 10.26 4.58
C ASP A 39 -1.97 10.94 3.51
N GLY A 40 -2.65 11.39 2.46
CA GLY A 40 -2.06 12.07 1.33
C GLY A 40 -2.89 11.90 0.05
N SER A 41 -4.21 11.81 0.16
CA SER A 41 -5.10 11.63 -0.99
C SER A 41 -4.88 12.68 -2.09
N ALA A 42 -4.65 13.94 -1.72
CA ALA A 42 -4.38 15.01 -2.69
C ALA A 42 -3.06 14.78 -3.43
N ASP A 43 -2.06 14.21 -2.75
CA ASP A 43 -0.78 13.86 -3.37
C ASP A 43 -0.97 12.74 -4.40
N PHE A 44 -1.75 11.72 -4.03
CA PHE A 44 -2.01 10.60 -4.93
C PHE A 44 -2.78 11.03 -6.18
N GLU A 45 -3.75 11.96 -6.04
CA GLU A 45 -4.45 12.53 -7.20
C GLU A 45 -3.48 13.17 -8.20
N GLN A 46 -2.41 13.80 -7.73
CA GLN A 46 -1.40 14.39 -8.60
C GLN A 46 -0.54 13.35 -9.32
N VAL A 47 -0.38 12.18 -8.74
CA VAL A 47 0.47 11.11 -9.28
C VAL A 47 -0.30 10.14 -10.18
N LYS A 48 -1.59 9.98 -9.98
CA LYS A 48 -2.44 9.04 -10.74
C LYS A 48 -2.30 9.17 -12.27
N PRO A 49 -2.27 10.37 -12.88
CA PRO A 49 -2.13 10.46 -14.34
C PRO A 49 -0.89 9.77 -14.87
N MET A 50 0.23 9.86 -14.17
CA MET A 50 1.47 9.16 -14.55
C MET A 50 1.27 7.64 -14.54
N LEU A 51 0.60 7.13 -13.51
CA LEU A 51 0.33 5.69 -13.37
C LEU A 51 -0.66 5.19 -14.44
N PHE A 52 -1.72 5.94 -14.70
CA PHE A 52 -2.69 5.61 -15.76
C PHE A 52 -2.03 5.56 -17.14
N ASN A 53 -1.15 6.49 -17.44
CA ASN A 53 -0.43 6.52 -18.70
C ASN A 53 0.47 5.30 -18.89
N GLN A 54 0.89 4.66 -17.81
CA GLN A 54 1.69 3.43 -17.83
C GLN A 54 0.83 2.16 -17.80
N GLY A 55 -0.48 2.30 -17.78
CA GLY A 55 -1.41 1.18 -17.71
C GLY A 55 -1.54 0.54 -16.33
N THR A 56 -1.16 1.27 -15.28
CA THR A 56 -1.27 0.81 -13.88
C THR A 56 -2.71 0.97 -13.38
N VAL A 57 -3.24 -0.07 -12.74
CA VAL A 57 -4.53 0.01 -12.04
C VAL A 57 -4.27 0.60 -10.66
N CYS A 58 -5.01 1.66 -10.32
CA CYS A 58 -4.83 2.36 -9.04
C CYS A 58 -5.94 2.03 -8.06
N TYR A 59 -5.57 1.73 -6.83
CA TYR A 59 -6.46 1.54 -5.69
C TYR A 59 -6.07 2.51 -4.59
N GLU A 60 -7.06 3.01 -3.85
CA GLU A 60 -6.78 3.89 -2.73
C GLU A 60 -7.78 3.73 -1.60
N VAL A 61 -7.31 4.01 -0.38
CA VAL A 61 -8.14 4.18 0.79
C VAL A 61 -7.83 5.56 1.38
N LYS A 62 -8.77 6.12 2.13
CA LYS A 62 -8.49 7.38 2.82
C LYS A 62 -7.99 7.12 4.24
N GLY A 63 -7.03 7.94 4.64
CA GLY A 63 -6.53 7.95 6.01
C GLY A 63 -7.30 8.90 6.90
N ASN A 64 -6.88 8.97 8.15
CA ASN A 64 -7.53 9.83 9.15
C ASN A 64 -7.31 11.34 8.90
N ASN A 65 -6.37 11.70 8.03
CA ASN A 65 -6.11 13.10 7.65
C ASN A 65 -6.66 13.47 6.26
N ASP A 66 -7.34 12.56 5.58
CA ASP A 66 -7.86 12.78 4.21
C ASP A 66 -9.32 13.27 4.25
N TRP A 67 -9.56 14.40 4.87
CA TRP A 67 -10.89 14.95 5.16
C TRP A 67 -11.76 15.19 3.93
N LEU A 68 -11.15 15.52 2.79
CA LEU A 68 -11.87 15.87 1.56
C LEU A 68 -11.93 14.70 0.56
N SER A 69 -11.40 13.55 0.91
CA SER A 69 -11.40 12.37 0.02
C SER A 69 -12.75 11.65 0.06
N ASP A 70 -13.23 11.26 -1.12
CA ASP A 70 -14.40 10.40 -1.27
C ASP A 70 -14.03 8.90 -1.25
N ALA A 71 -12.75 8.56 -1.12
CA ALA A 71 -12.31 7.18 -1.07
C ALA A 71 -12.86 6.47 0.17
N SER A 72 -13.05 5.15 0.05
CA SER A 72 -13.44 4.32 1.20
C SER A 72 -12.32 4.19 2.21
N THR A 73 -12.66 3.93 3.46
CA THR A 73 -11.65 3.66 4.51
C THR A 73 -11.06 2.27 4.38
N GLU A 74 -11.80 1.35 3.77
CA GLU A 74 -11.39 -0.04 3.57
C GLU A 74 -11.83 -0.49 2.19
N ILE A 75 -10.98 -1.24 1.51
CA ILE A 75 -11.28 -1.86 0.22
C ILE A 75 -10.76 -3.30 0.20
N TRP A 76 -11.29 -4.10 -0.68
CA TRP A 76 -10.72 -5.40 -1.03
C TRP A 76 -10.84 -5.62 -2.54
N PHE A 77 -9.83 -6.23 -3.10
CA PHE A 77 -9.73 -6.45 -4.53
C PHE A 77 -8.89 -7.71 -4.80
N THR A 78 -8.86 -8.14 -6.06
CA THR A 78 -8.18 -9.37 -6.45
C THR A 78 -7.13 -9.08 -7.53
N VAL A 79 -5.95 -9.65 -7.35
CA VAL A 79 -4.87 -9.65 -8.34
C VAL A 79 -4.40 -11.09 -8.51
N ASN A 80 -4.44 -11.63 -9.73
CA ASN A 80 -4.07 -13.04 -10.00
C ASN A 80 -4.68 -14.03 -9.00
N ASN A 81 -5.99 -13.93 -8.76
CA ASN A 81 -6.73 -14.77 -7.82
C ASN A 81 -6.34 -14.59 -6.34
N VAL A 82 -5.46 -13.66 -6.03
CA VAL A 82 -5.10 -13.31 -4.66
C VAL A 82 -5.99 -12.17 -4.20
N ARG A 83 -6.78 -12.41 -3.17
CA ARG A 83 -7.62 -11.36 -2.56
C ARG A 83 -6.79 -10.57 -1.56
N ILE A 84 -6.85 -9.25 -1.71
CA ILE A 84 -6.11 -8.29 -0.92
C ILE A 84 -7.10 -7.38 -0.21
N PHE A 85 -6.92 -7.23 1.11
CA PHE A 85 -7.63 -6.26 1.92
C PHE A 85 -6.71 -5.07 2.17
N ALA A 86 -7.21 -3.86 2.06
CA ALA A 86 -6.43 -2.66 2.30
C ALA A 86 -7.22 -1.64 3.13
N CYS A 87 -6.56 -1.02 4.08
CA CYS A 87 -7.08 0.09 4.87
C CYS A 87 -5.91 0.97 5.31
N HIS A 88 -6.22 2.19 5.75
CA HIS A 88 -5.17 3.03 6.35
C HIS A 88 -4.71 2.43 7.68
N GLY A 89 -5.64 1.96 8.49
CA GLY A 89 -5.37 1.28 9.75
C GLY A 89 -5.90 1.98 10.99
N HIS A 90 -6.23 3.27 10.90
CA HIS A 90 -6.77 4.01 12.05
C HIS A 90 -8.09 3.40 12.58
N SER A 91 -8.96 2.95 11.67
CA SER A 91 -10.24 2.32 12.02
C SER A 91 -10.08 0.92 12.62
N ARG A 92 -8.92 0.28 12.43
CA ARG A 92 -8.61 -1.05 12.97
C ARG A 92 -7.62 -0.98 14.13
N GLN A 93 -7.32 0.22 14.62
CA GLN A 93 -6.48 0.46 15.81
C GLN A 93 -5.11 -0.22 15.71
N VAL A 94 -4.49 -0.16 14.55
CA VAL A 94 -3.22 -0.86 14.27
C VAL A 94 -2.05 -0.40 15.13
N LYS A 95 -2.15 0.77 15.78
CA LYS A 95 -1.13 1.24 16.74
C LYS A 95 -1.12 0.43 18.03
N TYR A 96 -2.20 -0.29 18.32
CA TYR A 96 -2.36 -1.09 19.55
C TYR A 96 -2.26 -2.60 19.29
N GLY A 97 -2.09 -3.02 18.05
CA GLY A 97 -1.99 -4.42 17.67
C GLY A 97 -2.62 -4.68 16.30
N LEU A 98 -2.33 -5.82 15.71
CA LEU A 98 -2.75 -6.17 14.36
C LEU A 98 -3.93 -7.15 14.31
N ASP A 99 -4.48 -7.56 15.46
CA ASP A 99 -5.53 -8.57 15.52
C ASP A 99 -6.80 -8.16 14.77
N ARG A 100 -7.24 -6.93 14.95
CA ARG A 100 -8.44 -6.42 14.29
C ARG A 100 -8.28 -6.37 12.77
N LEU A 101 -7.11 -5.99 12.30
CA LEU A 101 -6.78 -5.97 10.88
C LEU A 101 -6.76 -7.40 10.33
N TRP A 102 -6.11 -8.32 11.05
CA TRP A 102 -6.01 -9.72 10.64
C TRP A 102 -7.40 -10.37 10.50
N TYR A 103 -8.27 -10.16 11.49
CA TYR A 103 -9.64 -10.69 11.45
C TYR A 103 -10.45 -10.07 10.32
N ALA A 104 -10.29 -8.78 10.05
CA ALA A 104 -10.98 -8.12 8.94
C ALA A 104 -10.57 -8.71 7.59
N ALA A 105 -9.29 -9.00 7.41
CA ALA A 105 -8.78 -9.65 6.20
C ALA A 105 -9.34 -11.07 6.08
N ARG A 106 -9.32 -11.82 7.16
CA ARG A 106 -9.83 -13.20 7.21
C ARG A 106 -11.30 -13.29 6.86
N GLU A 107 -12.13 -12.39 7.39
CA GLU A 107 -13.56 -12.35 7.10
C GLU A 107 -13.85 -12.14 5.61
N ARG A 108 -12.93 -11.50 4.89
CA ARG A 108 -13.04 -11.25 3.46
C ARG A 108 -12.27 -12.26 2.62
N GLU A 109 -11.78 -13.32 3.25
CA GLU A 109 -10.98 -14.36 2.60
C GLU A 109 -9.76 -13.80 1.89
N ALA A 110 -9.20 -12.70 2.42
CA ALA A 110 -7.98 -12.11 1.90
C ALA A 110 -6.76 -12.83 2.46
N VAL A 111 -5.74 -12.98 1.63
CA VAL A 111 -4.46 -13.57 2.02
C VAL A 111 -3.37 -12.52 2.19
N VAL A 112 -3.70 -11.26 1.85
CA VAL A 112 -2.84 -10.10 2.07
C VAL A 112 -3.66 -8.99 2.71
N ALA A 113 -3.13 -8.37 3.76
CA ALA A 113 -3.69 -7.18 4.40
C ALA A 113 -2.66 -6.06 4.35
N LEU A 114 -3.00 -4.98 3.66
CA LEU A 114 -2.15 -3.80 3.54
C LEU A 114 -2.64 -2.70 4.47
N TYR A 115 -1.74 -2.05 5.19
CA TYR A 115 -2.07 -0.95 6.08
C TYR A 115 -0.92 0.05 6.19
N GLY A 116 -1.22 1.24 6.68
CA GLY A 116 -0.24 2.29 6.92
C GLY A 116 -0.36 2.83 8.34
N HIS A 117 -0.49 4.15 8.49
CA HIS A 117 -0.78 4.87 9.72
C HIS A 117 0.35 4.90 10.76
N THR A 118 1.05 3.79 11.00
CA THR A 118 2.11 3.73 12.01
C THR A 118 3.43 4.35 11.54
N HIS A 119 3.57 4.56 10.22
CA HIS A 119 4.80 5.01 9.56
C HIS A 119 5.97 4.02 9.71
N ARG A 120 5.69 2.78 10.11
CA ARG A 120 6.71 1.75 10.34
C ARG A 120 6.51 0.59 9.41
N GLU A 121 7.49 0.36 8.56
CA GLU A 121 7.47 -0.76 7.63
C GLU A 121 7.49 -2.10 8.38
N ARG A 122 6.69 -3.03 7.88
CA ARG A 122 6.56 -4.36 8.51
C ARG A 122 6.00 -5.37 7.52
N ILE A 123 6.54 -6.58 7.55
CA ILE A 123 5.94 -7.74 6.89
C ILE A 123 5.84 -8.85 7.93
N GLU A 124 4.63 -9.36 8.14
CA GLU A 124 4.36 -10.50 9.00
C GLU A 124 3.45 -11.47 8.28
N GLU A 125 3.65 -12.76 8.51
CA GLU A 125 2.72 -13.80 8.10
C GLU A 125 2.16 -14.47 9.34
N ALA A 126 0.83 -14.59 9.41
CA ALA A 126 0.14 -15.29 10.48
C ALA A 126 -1.00 -16.10 9.87
N ASN A 127 -0.94 -17.43 10.04
CA ASN A 127 -1.98 -18.35 9.58
C ASN A 127 -2.39 -18.15 8.12
N GLY A 128 -1.39 -17.99 7.24
CA GLY A 128 -1.60 -17.85 5.80
C GLY A 128 -1.98 -16.45 5.33
N ILE A 129 -2.01 -15.45 6.21
CA ILE A 129 -2.28 -14.06 5.84
C ILE A 129 -1.01 -13.23 6.02
N TYR A 130 -0.58 -12.56 4.95
CA TYR A 130 0.50 -11.58 4.99
C TYR A 130 -0.06 -10.24 5.45
N VAL A 131 0.50 -9.66 6.49
CA VAL A 131 0.14 -8.34 7.00
C VAL A 131 1.31 -7.41 6.71
N ILE A 132 1.09 -6.39 5.88
CA ILE A 132 2.17 -5.60 5.30
C ILE A 132 1.91 -4.11 5.48
N ASN A 133 2.89 -3.41 6.06
CA ASN A 133 2.93 -1.96 6.11
C ASN A 133 4.14 -1.50 5.28
N PRO A 134 3.93 -0.68 4.24
CA PRO A 134 5.05 -0.22 3.41
C PRO A 134 5.96 0.81 4.09
N GLY A 135 5.55 1.34 5.25
CA GLY A 135 6.17 2.50 5.85
C GLY A 135 5.66 3.80 5.22
N ALA A 136 6.13 4.93 5.71
CA ALA A 136 5.77 6.22 5.14
C ALA A 136 6.63 6.53 3.92
N VAL A 137 5.99 7.05 2.87
CA VAL A 137 6.70 7.57 1.70
C VAL A 137 7.58 8.76 2.09
N CYS A 138 7.09 9.55 3.04
CA CYS A 138 7.83 10.69 3.56
C CYS A 138 7.92 10.60 5.08
N GLU A 139 9.02 10.06 5.58
CA GLU A 139 9.31 10.03 7.01
C GLU A 139 10.47 10.97 7.31
N ARG A 140 10.12 12.23 7.55
CA ARG A 140 11.11 13.31 7.73
C ARG A 140 12.03 13.09 8.91
N SER A 141 11.53 12.50 10.00
CA SER A 141 12.33 12.25 11.19
C SER A 141 13.46 11.24 10.95
N ARG A 142 13.25 10.34 9.99
CA ARG A 142 14.22 9.30 9.63
C ARG A 142 14.94 9.57 8.32
N ARG A 143 14.56 10.62 7.60
CA ARG A 143 15.08 10.97 6.27
C ARG A 143 15.02 9.79 5.31
N ARG A 144 13.89 9.11 5.30
CA ARG A 144 13.75 7.83 4.67
C ARG A 144 12.41 7.74 3.97
N SER A 145 12.42 7.20 2.78
CA SER A 145 11.21 6.87 2.01
C SER A 145 11.11 5.36 1.87
N ALA A 146 9.89 4.86 1.80
CA ALA A 146 9.67 3.43 1.72
C ALA A 146 8.43 3.09 0.88
N TYR A 147 8.46 1.91 0.26
CA TYR A 147 7.29 1.29 -0.34
C TYR A 147 7.38 -0.23 -0.19
N ALA A 148 6.27 -0.92 -0.40
CA ALA A 148 6.25 -2.38 -0.44
C ALA A 148 6.02 -2.84 -1.88
N GLU A 149 6.73 -3.90 -2.28
CA GLU A 149 6.57 -4.56 -3.55
C GLU A 149 6.03 -5.96 -3.33
N LEU A 150 4.95 -6.32 -4.03
CA LEU A 150 4.40 -7.67 -4.04
C LEU A 150 4.48 -8.22 -5.47
N LEU A 151 5.05 -9.42 -5.59
CA LEU A 151 5.05 -10.19 -6.81
C LEU A 151 4.03 -11.31 -6.65
N ILE A 152 3.03 -11.32 -7.52
CA ILE A 152 1.85 -12.20 -7.40
C ILE A 152 1.76 -13.07 -8.64
N GLU A 153 1.96 -14.38 -8.47
CA GLU A 153 1.89 -15.36 -9.55
C GLU A 153 0.45 -15.81 -9.80
N GLU A 154 0.21 -16.39 -10.96
CA GLU A 154 -1.11 -16.93 -11.34
C GLU A 154 -1.58 -18.05 -10.42
N ASP A 155 -0.66 -18.81 -9.84
CA ASP A 155 -0.97 -19.89 -8.89
C ASP A 155 -1.36 -19.38 -7.50
N GLY A 156 -1.33 -18.06 -7.29
CA GLY A 156 -1.67 -17.43 -6.02
C GLY A 156 -0.50 -17.26 -5.06
N SER A 157 0.72 -17.64 -5.46
CA SER A 157 1.89 -17.41 -4.62
C SER A 157 2.25 -15.91 -4.60
N VAL A 158 2.66 -15.44 -3.41
CA VAL A 158 2.99 -14.03 -3.16
C VAL A 158 4.38 -13.94 -2.59
N GLN A 159 5.21 -13.08 -3.21
CA GLN A 159 6.49 -12.67 -2.65
C GLN A 159 6.40 -11.19 -2.32
N ALA A 160 6.74 -10.81 -1.11
CA ALA A 160 6.67 -9.43 -0.65
C ALA A 160 8.02 -8.97 -0.14
N GLN A 161 8.38 -7.73 -0.45
CA GLN A 161 9.57 -7.10 0.10
C GLN A 161 9.33 -5.62 0.38
N LEU A 162 10.07 -5.12 1.36
CA LEU A 162 10.10 -3.71 1.68
C LEU A 162 11.30 -3.09 0.98
N VAL A 163 11.07 -1.96 0.32
CA VAL A 163 12.11 -1.18 -0.34
C VAL A 163 12.16 0.18 0.32
N ASN A 164 13.34 0.58 0.76
CA ASN A 164 13.52 1.90 1.35
C ASN A 164 14.82 2.53 0.84
N TRP A 165 14.84 3.86 0.84
CA TRP A 165 15.99 4.63 0.41
C TRP A 165 16.03 5.95 1.17
N GLU A 166 17.20 6.56 1.21
CA GLU A 166 17.35 7.91 1.77
C GLU A 166 16.72 8.93 0.84
N ALA A 167 15.92 9.81 1.43
CA ALA A 167 15.26 10.89 0.70
C ALA A 167 16.20 12.08 0.48
#